data_e885a7e09ebf628e79f40bb4c415e71e
#
_entry.id   e885a7e09ebf628e79f40bb4c415e71e
#
_cell.length_a   1.000
_cell.length_b   1.000
_cell.length_c   1.000
_cell.angle_alpha   90.00
_cell.angle_beta   90.00
_cell.angle_gamma   90.00
#
_symmetry.space_group_name_H-M   'P 1'
#
loop_
_entity.id
_entity.type
_entity.pdbx_description
1 polymer ?
#
loop_
_entity_poly.entity_id
_entity_poly.type
_entity_poly.pdbx_seq_one_letter_code
_entity_poly.pdbx_strand_id
1 'polypeptide(L)'
;VRSSSGYAANAEAVTTVVPDPVDASGIGPARVVDTPDTPTIDSLVDLCNEAYPRSDGRAWTAADTLKNVVVTLIHPDGERELLVVGVPGDRDVDMKRLEAAVAPAEVEMAGDTDFETHPELVRGYIGPTAIGPNSPLRRVEKREDGTEVLTGSVRYLVDPRIVEGTSWVTGANTDKKHVLDLVMGRDFTADGTIEAAEVREGDPAPDGSGPLHLARGIEIGHIFELGRKYSQAL
;
A
#
# COMPACT_ATOMS: atom_id res chain seq x y z
N VAL A 1 5.85 -14.42 14.21
CA VAL A 1 7.20 -14.07 13.75
C VAL A 1 8.12 -13.86 14.95
N ARG A 2 9.41 -14.04 14.78
CA ARG A 2 10.40 -13.81 15.85
C ARG A 2 11.77 -13.45 15.26
N SER A 3 12.58 -12.67 15.99
CA SER A 3 14.00 -12.52 15.72
C SER A 3 14.83 -13.50 16.55
N SER A 4 16.12 -13.64 16.22
CA SER A 4 17.06 -14.46 17.00
C SER A 4 17.39 -13.86 18.37
N SER A 5 17.14 -12.57 18.59
CA SER A 5 17.52 -11.80 19.78
C SER A 5 16.35 -11.45 20.71
N GLY A 6 15.17 -12.04 20.51
CA GLY A 6 14.08 -11.99 21.48
C GLY A 6 12.81 -11.23 21.07
N TYR A 7 12.77 -10.54 19.92
CA TYR A 7 11.50 -10.02 19.41
C TYR A 7 10.57 -11.18 19.02
N ALA A 8 9.30 -11.09 19.41
CA ALA A 8 8.26 -12.04 19.01
C ALA A 8 6.91 -11.33 18.93
N ALA A 9 6.17 -11.55 17.87
CA ALA A 9 4.85 -10.99 17.64
C ALA A 9 4.03 -11.86 16.68
N ASN A 10 2.72 -11.66 16.67
CA ASN A 10 1.90 -12.10 15.54
C ASN A 10 2.23 -11.25 14.31
N ALA A 11 2.03 -11.80 13.12
CA ALA A 11 2.33 -11.08 11.88
C ALA A 11 1.57 -9.75 11.78
N GLU A 12 0.32 -9.73 12.24
CA GLU A 12 -0.56 -8.55 12.24
C GLU A 12 -0.04 -7.41 13.12
N ALA A 13 0.74 -7.73 14.16
CA ALA A 13 1.28 -6.75 15.12
C ALA A 13 2.68 -6.25 14.77
N VAL A 14 3.30 -6.77 13.72
CA VAL A 14 4.63 -6.30 13.29
C VAL A 14 4.51 -4.94 12.63
N THR A 15 5.25 -3.96 13.12
CA THR A 15 5.39 -2.67 12.43
C THR A 15 6.57 -2.71 11.47
N THR A 16 6.41 -2.04 10.34
CA THR A 16 7.46 -1.94 9.31
C THR A 16 8.59 -1.02 9.78
N VAL A 17 9.83 -1.46 9.63
CA VAL A 17 10.97 -0.56 9.73
C VAL A 17 10.97 0.36 8.51
N VAL A 18 10.67 1.64 8.75
CA VAL A 18 10.57 2.64 7.68
C VAL A 18 11.98 2.95 7.17
N PRO A 19 12.25 2.83 5.87
CA PRO A 19 13.53 3.23 5.30
C PRO A 19 13.73 4.76 5.38
N ASP A 20 14.97 5.20 5.31
CA ASP A 20 15.28 6.61 5.12
C ASP A 20 14.82 7.09 3.73
N PRO A 21 14.46 8.38 3.57
CA PRO A 21 14.21 8.99 2.26
C PRO A 21 15.39 8.79 1.30
N VAL A 22 15.07 8.66 0.01
CA VAL A 22 16.04 8.38 -1.05
C VAL A 22 16.29 9.65 -1.88
N ASP A 23 17.54 9.92 -2.24
CA ASP A 23 17.84 10.97 -3.21
C ASP A 23 17.42 10.54 -4.63
N ALA A 24 16.41 11.20 -5.15
CA ALA A 24 15.88 10.98 -6.49
C ALA A 24 16.45 11.93 -7.56
N SER A 25 17.47 12.75 -7.23
CA SER A 25 18.01 13.78 -8.15
C SER A 25 18.57 13.18 -9.45
N GLY A 26 19.03 11.93 -9.42
CA GLY A 26 19.51 11.19 -10.59
C GLY A 26 18.41 10.51 -11.43
N ILE A 27 17.15 10.53 -10.96
CA ILE A 27 16.02 9.88 -11.64
C ILE A 27 15.36 10.87 -12.60
N GLY A 28 15.29 10.50 -13.88
CA GLY A 28 14.61 11.28 -14.92
C GLY A 28 13.13 11.51 -14.64
N PRO A 29 12.43 12.29 -15.48
CA PRO A 29 11.00 12.52 -15.34
C PRO A 29 10.23 11.21 -15.53
N ALA A 30 9.09 11.09 -14.84
CA ALA A 30 8.17 9.99 -15.02
C ALA A 30 7.71 9.90 -16.48
N ARG A 31 7.63 8.68 -17.01
CA ARG A 31 7.30 8.44 -18.44
C ARG A 31 6.28 7.31 -18.58
N VAL A 32 5.21 7.59 -19.29
CA VAL A 32 4.20 6.59 -19.64
C VAL A 32 4.69 5.77 -20.83
N VAL A 33 4.58 4.45 -20.71
CA VAL A 33 5.03 3.49 -21.73
C VAL A 33 3.93 2.49 -22.05
N ASP A 34 3.97 1.92 -23.25
CA ASP A 34 3.07 0.84 -23.64
C ASP A 34 3.56 -0.50 -23.05
N THR A 35 2.66 -1.20 -22.40
CA THR A 35 2.94 -2.49 -21.74
C THR A 35 1.85 -3.50 -22.08
N PRO A 36 1.71 -3.86 -23.36
CA PRO A 36 0.76 -4.88 -23.77
C PRO A 36 1.13 -6.24 -23.18
N ASP A 37 0.09 -7.07 -22.93
CA ASP A 37 0.27 -8.47 -22.54
C ASP A 37 1.09 -8.70 -21.26
N THR A 38 0.98 -7.76 -20.30
CA THR A 38 1.64 -7.83 -18.98
C THR A 38 0.62 -8.01 -17.84
N PRO A 39 -0.06 -9.18 -17.74
CA PRO A 39 -1.09 -9.40 -16.73
C PRO A 39 -0.53 -9.63 -15.33
N THR A 40 0.77 -9.83 -15.18
CA THR A 40 1.45 -10.07 -13.91
C THR A 40 2.62 -9.13 -13.72
N ILE A 41 3.06 -8.97 -12.48
CA ILE A 41 4.27 -8.18 -12.16
C ILE A 41 5.51 -8.78 -12.85
N ASP A 42 5.64 -10.09 -12.87
CA ASP A 42 6.79 -10.74 -13.52
C ASP A 42 6.83 -10.43 -15.03
N SER A 43 5.69 -10.55 -15.73
CA SER A 43 5.63 -10.19 -17.16
C SER A 43 5.87 -8.70 -17.41
N LEU A 44 5.44 -7.83 -16.50
CA LEU A 44 5.74 -6.40 -16.57
C LEU A 44 7.24 -6.13 -16.38
N VAL A 45 7.86 -6.77 -15.40
CA VAL A 45 9.30 -6.66 -15.13
C VAL A 45 10.13 -7.16 -16.32
N ASP A 46 9.76 -8.30 -16.90
CA ASP A 46 10.42 -8.86 -18.08
C ASP A 46 10.36 -7.89 -19.25
N LEU A 47 9.17 -7.35 -19.57
CA LEU A 47 9.00 -6.35 -20.62
C LEU A 47 9.81 -5.08 -20.34
N CYS A 48 9.80 -4.59 -19.10
CA CYS A 48 10.58 -3.40 -18.73
C CYS A 48 12.08 -3.62 -18.91
N ASN A 49 12.59 -4.79 -18.55
CA ASN A 49 14.01 -5.15 -18.75
C ASN A 49 14.39 -5.25 -20.23
N GLU A 50 13.48 -5.74 -21.07
CA GLU A 50 13.72 -5.88 -22.52
C GLU A 50 13.62 -4.53 -23.26
N ALA A 51 12.53 -3.79 -23.03
CA ALA A 51 12.17 -2.62 -23.85
C ALA A 51 12.52 -1.27 -23.22
N TYR A 52 12.64 -1.20 -21.90
CA TYR A 52 12.77 0.05 -21.16
C TYR A 52 13.88 -0.02 -20.08
N PRO A 53 15.14 -0.28 -20.47
CA PRO A 53 16.21 -0.42 -19.50
C PRO A 53 16.38 0.84 -18.63
N ARG A 54 16.80 0.63 -17.38
CA ARG A 54 17.07 1.70 -16.44
C ARG A 54 18.30 2.49 -16.81
N SER A 55 18.30 3.78 -16.52
CA SER A 55 19.46 4.67 -16.77
C SER A 55 20.66 4.33 -15.89
N ASP A 56 20.45 3.72 -14.72
CA ASP A 56 21.53 3.29 -13.81
C ASP A 56 22.13 1.92 -14.17
N GLY A 57 21.63 1.27 -15.21
CA GLY A 57 22.09 -0.04 -15.70
C GLY A 57 21.67 -1.24 -14.84
N ARG A 58 20.94 -1.03 -13.74
CA ARG A 58 20.38 -2.08 -12.91
C ARG A 58 19.13 -2.66 -13.60
N ALA A 59 18.91 -3.96 -13.49
CA ALA A 59 17.66 -4.57 -13.95
C ALA A 59 16.47 -4.13 -13.07
N TRP A 60 15.31 -4.03 -13.69
CA TRP A 60 14.02 -3.91 -12.97
C TRP A 60 13.74 -5.22 -12.23
N THR A 61 13.14 -5.11 -11.06
CA THR A 61 12.69 -6.23 -10.23
C THR A 61 11.26 -5.99 -9.76
N ALA A 62 10.59 -6.99 -9.23
CA ALA A 62 9.27 -6.84 -8.64
C ALA A 62 9.24 -5.78 -7.50
N ALA A 63 10.34 -5.63 -6.76
CA ALA A 63 10.47 -4.63 -5.72
C ALA A 63 10.52 -3.17 -6.25
N ASP A 64 10.79 -2.98 -7.53
CA ASP A 64 10.73 -1.67 -8.19
C ASP A 64 9.31 -1.32 -8.69
N THR A 65 8.35 -2.23 -8.55
CA THR A 65 6.96 -1.99 -8.97
C THR A 65 6.09 -1.61 -7.76
N LEU A 66 5.10 -0.77 -8.00
CA LEU A 66 4.09 -0.36 -7.02
C LEU A 66 2.75 -0.94 -7.42
N LYS A 67 2.28 -1.90 -6.62
CA LYS A 67 0.99 -2.56 -6.79
C LYS A 67 -0.09 -1.80 -6.01
N ASN A 68 -1.19 -1.45 -6.67
CA ASN A 68 -2.31 -0.74 -6.10
C ASN A 68 -3.53 -1.67 -6.00
N VAL A 69 -3.90 -2.04 -4.79
CA VAL A 69 -5.00 -2.96 -4.49
C VAL A 69 -6.21 -2.15 -4.02
N VAL A 70 -7.38 -2.39 -4.63
CA VAL A 70 -8.62 -1.70 -4.27
C VAL A 70 -9.43 -2.58 -3.33
N VAL A 71 -9.80 -2.01 -2.20
CA VAL A 71 -10.66 -2.63 -1.19
C VAL A 71 -11.83 -1.71 -0.86
N THR A 72 -12.91 -2.30 -0.36
CA THR A 72 -14.06 -1.58 0.21
C THR A 72 -14.04 -1.75 1.71
N LEU A 73 -14.02 -0.64 2.43
CA LEU A 73 -14.22 -0.60 3.87
C LEU A 73 -15.72 -0.52 4.16
N ILE A 74 -16.20 -1.34 5.08
CA ILE A 74 -17.58 -1.30 5.58
C ILE A 74 -17.51 -0.79 7.01
N HIS A 75 -17.94 0.45 7.22
CA HIS A 75 -17.96 1.08 8.53
C HIS A 75 -19.09 0.54 9.42
N PRO A 76 -19.00 0.63 10.75
CA PRO A 76 -20.02 0.12 11.67
C PRO A 76 -21.42 0.71 11.48
N ASP A 77 -21.54 1.89 10.88
CA ASP A 77 -22.80 2.56 10.51
C ASP A 77 -23.36 2.09 9.15
N GLY A 78 -22.64 1.20 8.46
CA GLY A 78 -23.00 0.67 7.15
C GLY A 78 -22.51 1.52 5.98
N GLU A 79 -21.80 2.61 6.22
CA GLU A 79 -21.15 3.39 5.15
C GLU A 79 -20.08 2.54 4.46
N ARG A 80 -20.03 2.62 3.13
CA ARG A 80 -19.02 1.94 2.30
C ARG A 80 -18.04 2.96 1.74
N GLU A 81 -16.76 2.74 1.97
CA GLU A 81 -15.68 3.60 1.50
C GLU A 81 -14.70 2.80 0.66
N LEU A 82 -14.38 3.27 -0.55
CA LEU A 82 -13.28 2.71 -1.32
C LEU A 82 -11.94 3.21 -0.81
N LEU A 83 -11.00 2.28 -0.67
CA LEU A 83 -9.62 2.53 -0.33
C LEU A 83 -8.70 1.86 -1.34
N VAL A 84 -7.72 2.58 -1.84
CA VAL A 84 -6.60 1.98 -2.58
C VAL A 84 -5.40 1.87 -1.65
N VAL A 85 -4.82 0.66 -1.61
CA VAL A 85 -3.62 0.34 -0.83
C VAL A 85 -2.46 0.08 -1.77
N GLY A 86 -1.44 0.95 -1.72
CA GLY A 86 -0.19 0.80 -2.47
C GLY A 86 0.82 -0.02 -1.69
N VAL A 87 1.32 -1.10 -2.30
CA VAL A 87 2.39 -1.93 -1.71
C VAL A 87 3.50 -2.19 -2.74
N PRO A 88 4.76 -2.41 -2.32
CA PRO A 88 5.80 -2.89 -3.23
C PRO A 88 5.33 -4.15 -3.95
N GLY A 89 5.59 -4.26 -5.25
CA GLY A 89 5.03 -5.32 -6.07
C GLY A 89 5.59 -6.70 -5.78
N ASP A 90 6.72 -6.78 -5.10
CA ASP A 90 7.23 -8.04 -4.57
C ASP A 90 6.47 -8.55 -3.33
N ARG A 91 5.52 -7.77 -2.76
CA ARG A 91 4.72 -8.13 -1.57
C ARG A 91 3.24 -8.21 -1.90
N ASP A 92 2.52 -9.04 -1.17
CA ASP A 92 1.06 -9.08 -1.20
C ASP A 92 0.44 -8.29 -0.04
N VAL A 93 -0.81 -7.87 -0.22
CA VAL A 93 -1.61 -7.32 0.87
C VAL A 93 -2.05 -8.48 1.76
N ASP A 94 -1.64 -8.42 3.03
CA ASP A 94 -2.14 -9.32 4.07
C ASP A 94 -3.47 -8.76 4.61
N MET A 95 -4.56 -9.41 4.27
CA MET A 95 -5.90 -8.94 4.64
C MET A 95 -6.08 -8.81 6.15
N LYS A 96 -5.46 -9.68 6.97
CA LYS A 96 -5.56 -9.59 8.44
C LYS A 96 -4.83 -8.38 8.99
N ARG A 97 -3.68 -8.03 8.40
CA ARG A 97 -2.97 -6.80 8.75
C ARG A 97 -3.80 -5.58 8.36
N LEU A 98 -4.37 -5.60 7.17
CA LEU A 98 -5.22 -4.52 6.68
C LEU A 98 -6.46 -4.36 7.57
N GLU A 99 -7.17 -5.44 7.89
CA GLU A 99 -8.32 -5.43 8.82
C GLU A 99 -7.95 -4.84 10.19
N ALA A 100 -6.81 -5.26 10.76
CA ALA A 100 -6.33 -4.72 12.02
C ALA A 100 -6.02 -3.21 11.95
N ALA A 101 -5.47 -2.75 10.82
CA ALA A 101 -5.08 -1.35 10.61
C ALA A 101 -6.27 -0.41 10.40
N VAL A 102 -7.40 -0.91 9.87
CA VAL A 102 -8.60 -0.10 9.60
C VAL A 102 -9.74 -0.34 10.59
N ALA A 103 -9.54 -1.17 11.61
CA ALA A 103 -10.55 -1.44 12.62
C ALA A 103 -11.13 -0.13 13.18
N PRO A 104 -12.46 -0.02 13.40
CA PRO A 104 -13.45 -1.12 13.42
C PRO A 104 -14.15 -1.39 12.08
N ALA A 105 -13.66 -0.87 10.95
CA ALA A 105 -14.22 -1.18 9.65
C ALA A 105 -13.88 -2.63 9.23
N GLU A 106 -14.82 -3.29 8.54
CA GLU A 106 -14.58 -4.56 7.87
C GLU A 106 -14.00 -4.30 6.46
N VAL A 107 -13.27 -5.27 5.93
CA VAL A 107 -12.59 -5.13 4.62
C VAL A 107 -13.11 -6.18 3.65
N GLU A 108 -13.50 -5.75 2.47
CA GLU A 108 -13.83 -6.60 1.34
C GLU A 108 -12.97 -6.22 0.12
N MET A 109 -12.71 -7.17 -0.77
CA MET A 109 -12.14 -6.82 -2.07
C MET A 109 -13.17 -6.05 -2.90
N ALA A 110 -12.74 -4.97 -3.56
CA ALA A 110 -13.63 -4.20 -4.42
C ALA A 110 -14.22 -5.07 -5.55
N GLY A 111 -15.54 -4.97 -5.71
CA GLY A 111 -16.30 -5.71 -6.71
C GLY A 111 -16.45 -4.95 -8.04
N ASP A 112 -17.11 -5.57 -9.01
CA ASP A 112 -17.31 -4.97 -10.34
C ASP A 112 -18.07 -3.64 -10.27
N THR A 113 -19.09 -3.55 -9.42
CA THR A 113 -19.89 -2.34 -9.22
C THR A 113 -19.03 -1.16 -8.73
N ASP A 114 -18.04 -1.43 -7.88
CA ASP A 114 -17.13 -0.41 -7.37
C ASP A 114 -16.29 0.20 -8.51
N PHE A 115 -15.81 -0.63 -9.43
CA PHE A 115 -15.06 -0.18 -10.61
C PHE A 115 -15.96 0.52 -11.66
N GLU A 116 -17.22 0.09 -11.80
CA GLU A 116 -18.18 0.77 -12.70
C GLU A 116 -18.49 2.20 -12.26
N THR A 117 -18.52 2.45 -10.95
CA THR A 117 -18.78 3.78 -10.39
C THR A 117 -17.52 4.66 -10.29
N HIS A 118 -16.32 4.06 -10.44
CA HIS A 118 -15.04 4.75 -10.37
C HIS A 118 -14.18 4.46 -11.62
N PRO A 119 -14.53 5.06 -12.78
CA PRO A 119 -13.84 4.79 -14.04
C PRO A 119 -12.38 5.22 -14.07
N GLU A 120 -11.93 6.05 -13.11
CA GLU A 120 -10.53 6.40 -12.90
C GLU A 120 -9.69 5.20 -12.37
N LEU A 121 -10.35 4.18 -11.83
CA LEU A 121 -9.70 2.94 -11.38
C LEU A 121 -9.63 1.92 -12.51
N VAL A 122 -8.71 2.11 -13.44
CA VAL A 122 -8.52 1.17 -14.56
C VAL A 122 -7.95 -0.13 -14.04
N ARG A 123 -8.77 -1.18 -13.96
CA ARG A 123 -8.41 -2.49 -13.40
C ARG A 123 -7.14 -3.04 -14.08
N GLY A 124 -6.16 -3.43 -13.29
CA GLY A 124 -4.84 -3.88 -13.76
C GLY A 124 -3.85 -2.75 -14.05
N TYR A 125 -4.30 -1.49 -14.14
CA TYR A 125 -3.46 -0.34 -14.50
C TYR A 125 -3.65 0.87 -13.58
N ILE A 126 -4.09 0.63 -12.34
CA ILE A 126 -4.31 1.69 -11.35
C ILE A 126 -2.97 2.29 -10.95
N GLY A 127 -2.88 3.61 -11.04
CA GLY A 127 -1.70 4.37 -10.61
C GLY A 127 -2.06 5.56 -9.72
N PRO A 128 -1.13 6.04 -8.92
CA PRO A 128 -1.38 7.06 -7.90
C PRO A 128 -1.73 8.45 -8.46
N THR A 129 -1.55 8.69 -9.75
CA THR A 129 -1.83 9.99 -10.35
C THR A 129 -3.32 10.30 -10.57
N ALA A 130 -4.20 9.31 -10.38
CA ALA A 130 -5.66 9.48 -10.52
C ALA A 130 -6.42 9.32 -9.18
N ILE A 131 -5.72 9.05 -8.09
CA ILE A 131 -6.32 8.74 -6.78
C ILE A 131 -5.68 9.58 -5.67
N GLY A 132 -6.29 9.58 -4.50
CA GLY A 132 -5.78 10.27 -3.32
C GLY A 132 -5.53 11.77 -3.57
N PRO A 133 -4.42 12.31 -3.03
CA PRO A 133 -4.09 13.72 -3.16
C PRO A 133 -3.88 14.21 -4.58
N ASN A 134 -3.53 13.31 -5.51
CA ASN A 134 -3.16 13.65 -6.89
C ASN A 134 -4.36 13.55 -7.85
N SER A 135 -5.52 13.10 -7.35
CA SER A 135 -6.71 12.98 -8.18
C SER A 135 -7.21 14.33 -8.68
N PRO A 136 -7.44 14.48 -9.99
CA PRO A 136 -8.08 15.69 -10.53
C PRO A 136 -9.53 15.86 -10.07
N LEU A 137 -10.14 14.81 -9.54
CA LEU A 137 -11.51 14.81 -9.02
C LEU A 137 -11.58 15.27 -7.56
N ARG A 138 -10.46 15.33 -6.86
CA ARG A 138 -10.41 15.72 -5.43
C ARG A 138 -11.00 17.10 -5.19
N ARG A 139 -11.87 17.19 -4.18
CA ARG A 139 -12.51 18.43 -3.73
C ARG A 139 -12.39 18.53 -2.21
N VAL A 140 -12.40 19.76 -1.69
CA VAL A 140 -12.52 20.04 -0.27
C VAL A 140 -13.90 20.64 -0.06
N GLU A 141 -14.73 19.97 0.70
CA GLU A 141 -16.05 20.44 1.08
C GLU A 141 -16.06 20.84 2.55
N LYS A 142 -16.65 21.99 2.87
CA LYS A 142 -16.87 22.40 4.26
C LYS A 142 -18.26 21.96 4.70
N ARG A 143 -18.31 21.20 5.81
CA ARG A 143 -19.56 20.87 6.48
C ARG A 143 -20.08 22.08 7.25
N GLU A 144 -21.35 22.04 7.65
CA GLU A 144 -22.01 23.11 8.43
C GLU A 144 -21.32 23.39 9.78
N ASP A 145 -20.65 22.40 10.35
CA ASP A 145 -19.86 22.50 11.59
C ASP A 145 -18.46 23.12 11.38
N GLY A 146 -18.12 23.49 10.13
CA GLY A 146 -16.81 24.05 9.76
C GLY A 146 -15.73 22.99 9.48
N THR A 147 -16.02 21.70 9.61
CA THR A 147 -15.10 20.61 9.29
C THR A 147 -14.89 20.53 7.78
N GLU A 148 -13.64 20.40 7.36
CA GLU A 148 -13.30 20.15 5.96
C GLU A 148 -13.29 18.65 5.69
N VAL A 149 -13.99 18.23 4.65
CA VAL A 149 -14.06 16.83 4.21
C VAL A 149 -13.53 16.75 2.78
N LEU A 150 -12.68 15.76 2.54
CA LEU A 150 -12.17 15.46 1.22
C LEU A 150 -13.19 14.58 0.49
N THR A 151 -13.57 14.99 -0.72
CA THR A 151 -14.54 14.29 -1.57
C THR A 151 -14.03 14.19 -3.00
N GLY A 152 -14.70 13.38 -3.81
CA GLY A 152 -14.45 13.28 -5.25
C GLY A 152 -13.18 12.49 -5.63
N SER A 153 -12.45 11.91 -4.69
CA SER A 153 -11.34 11.00 -4.99
C SER A 153 -11.35 9.80 -4.04
N VAL A 154 -10.92 8.65 -4.54
CA VAL A 154 -10.70 7.46 -3.70
C VAL A 154 -9.49 7.70 -2.81
N ARG A 155 -9.59 7.39 -1.52
CA ARG A 155 -8.49 7.51 -0.56
C ARG A 155 -7.36 6.57 -0.94
N TYR A 156 -6.13 7.07 -0.83
CA TYR A 156 -4.92 6.33 -1.18
C TYR A 156 -3.96 6.25 -0.01
N LEU A 157 -3.73 5.05 0.51
CA LEU A 157 -2.75 4.77 1.55
C LEU A 157 -1.63 3.88 0.99
N VAL A 158 -0.42 4.07 1.47
CA VAL A 158 0.74 3.31 0.99
C VAL A 158 1.45 2.57 2.12
N ASP A 159 2.10 1.46 1.79
CA ASP A 159 3.00 0.77 2.71
C ASP A 159 4.10 1.72 3.21
N PRO A 160 4.49 1.66 4.50
CA PRO A 160 5.53 2.54 5.05
C PRO A 160 6.90 2.46 4.37
N ARG A 161 7.16 1.46 3.52
CA ARG A 161 8.39 1.37 2.72
C ARG A 161 8.40 2.30 1.51
N ILE A 162 7.23 2.86 1.14
CA ILE A 162 7.09 3.80 0.03
C ILE A 162 7.37 5.21 0.58
N VAL A 163 8.64 5.52 0.73
CA VAL A 163 9.12 6.79 1.30
C VAL A 163 9.47 7.80 0.22
N GLU A 164 9.63 9.06 0.63
CA GLU A 164 10.05 10.14 -0.25
C GLU A 164 11.32 9.79 -1.03
N GLY A 165 11.31 10.09 -2.34
CA GLY A 165 12.42 9.82 -3.26
C GLY A 165 12.44 8.41 -3.84
N THR A 166 11.66 7.46 -3.34
CA THR A 166 11.56 6.12 -3.95
C THR A 166 10.87 6.19 -5.32
N SER A 167 11.45 5.46 -6.29
CA SER A 167 11.00 5.45 -7.70
C SER A 167 10.34 4.12 -8.05
N TRP A 168 9.22 4.20 -8.78
CA TRP A 168 8.33 3.07 -8.99
C TRP A 168 7.91 2.91 -10.46
N VAL A 169 7.64 1.65 -10.83
CA VAL A 169 6.84 1.28 -12.00
C VAL A 169 5.43 0.94 -11.53
N THR A 170 4.41 1.60 -12.07
CA THR A 170 3.02 1.40 -11.65
C THR A 170 2.04 1.66 -12.80
N GLY A 171 0.77 1.38 -12.60
CA GLY A 171 -0.26 1.65 -13.60
C GLY A 171 -0.35 3.13 -13.99
N ALA A 172 -0.67 3.39 -15.27
CA ALA A 172 -0.83 4.74 -15.81
C ALA A 172 -2.31 5.18 -15.89
N ASN A 173 -3.23 4.49 -15.21
CA ASN A 173 -4.68 4.70 -15.29
C ASN A 173 -5.23 4.66 -16.73
N THR A 174 -4.58 3.89 -17.57
CA THR A 174 -4.91 3.67 -18.97
C THR A 174 -4.61 2.22 -19.32
N ASP A 175 -5.53 1.58 -20.03
CA ASP A 175 -5.37 0.18 -20.45
C ASP A 175 -4.05 -0.03 -21.18
N LYS A 176 -3.34 -1.10 -20.82
CA LYS A 176 -2.05 -1.51 -21.40
C LYS A 176 -0.93 -0.46 -21.29
N LYS A 177 -1.00 0.40 -20.28
CA LYS A 177 0.05 1.39 -20.03
C LYS A 177 0.48 1.39 -18.58
N HIS A 178 1.79 1.53 -18.39
CA HIS A 178 2.40 1.79 -17.10
C HIS A 178 3.22 3.07 -17.14
N VAL A 179 3.50 3.61 -15.97
CA VAL A 179 4.42 4.73 -15.80
C VAL A 179 5.68 4.22 -15.11
N LEU A 180 6.84 4.60 -15.66
CA LEU A 180 8.17 4.31 -15.10
C LEU A 180 8.75 5.56 -14.49
N ASP A 181 9.68 5.35 -13.55
CA ASP A 181 10.42 6.44 -12.89
C ASP A 181 9.51 7.41 -12.13
N LEU A 182 8.35 6.93 -11.66
CA LEU A 182 7.40 7.71 -10.87
C LEU A 182 7.89 7.81 -9.43
N VAL A 183 8.25 9.00 -8.97
CA VAL A 183 8.90 9.23 -7.68
C VAL A 183 7.92 9.72 -6.62
N MET A 184 7.90 9.05 -5.46
CA MET A 184 7.16 9.49 -4.29
C MET A 184 7.69 10.83 -3.77
N GLY A 185 6.80 11.76 -3.46
CA GLY A 185 7.12 13.13 -3.04
C GLY A 185 7.35 14.11 -4.18
N ARG A 186 7.85 13.65 -5.35
CA ARG A 186 8.04 14.48 -6.54
C ARG A 186 6.84 14.43 -7.49
N ASP A 187 6.40 13.21 -7.85
CA ASP A 187 5.40 12.99 -8.90
C ASP A 187 4.05 12.57 -8.32
N PHE A 188 4.03 11.99 -7.15
CA PHE A 188 2.81 11.64 -6.42
C PHE A 188 3.02 11.66 -4.91
N THR A 189 1.89 11.74 -4.20
CA THR A 189 1.81 11.62 -2.74
C THR A 189 0.65 10.69 -2.36
N ALA A 190 0.54 10.33 -1.10
CA ALA A 190 -0.55 9.53 -0.55
C ALA A 190 -1.27 10.29 0.57
N ASP A 191 -2.48 9.85 0.93
CA ASP A 191 -3.23 10.40 2.09
C ASP A 191 -2.63 9.97 3.43
N GLY A 192 -1.71 9.00 3.42
CA GLY A 192 -1.02 8.48 4.59
C GLY A 192 -0.40 7.10 4.32
N THR A 193 0.04 6.47 5.40
CA THR A 193 0.62 5.12 5.36
C THR A 193 -0.27 4.11 6.05
N ILE A 194 -0.12 2.82 5.70
CA ILE A 194 -0.87 1.72 6.29
C ILE A 194 -0.03 0.44 6.35
N GLU A 195 -0.09 -0.24 7.48
CA GLU A 195 0.55 -1.54 7.70
C GLU A 195 -0.30 -2.66 7.10
N ALA A 196 -0.19 -2.86 5.80
CA ALA A 196 -1.00 -3.83 5.07
C ALA A 196 -0.20 -4.87 4.29
N ALA A 197 1.09 -4.61 3.99
CA ALA A 197 1.91 -5.57 3.28
C ALA A 197 2.30 -6.76 4.17
N GLU A 198 2.39 -7.95 3.56
CA GLU A 198 2.84 -9.15 4.25
C GLU A 198 4.23 -9.00 4.90
N VAL A 199 4.41 -9.63 6.04
CA VAL A 199 5.72 -9.78 6.69
C VAL A 199 6.42 -10.99 6.10
N ARG A 200 7.70 -10.84 5.75
CA ARG A 200 8.50 -11.88 5.11
C ARG A 200 9.66 -12.34 5.97
N GLU A 201 10.11 -13.54 5.66
CA GLU A 201 11.38 -14.05 6.16
C GLU A 201 12.51 -13.08 5.84
N GLY A 202 13.29 -12.68 6.83
CA GLY A 202 14.40 -11.76 6.67
C GLY A 202 14.05 -10.28 6.79
N ASP A 203 12.77 -9.90 6.91
CA ASP A 203 12.41 -8.51 7.21
C ASP A 203 13.07 -8.05 8.52
N PRO A 204 13.48 -6.79 8.64
CA PRO A 204 14.08 -6.28 9.86
C PRO A 204 13.05 -6.25 11.01
N ALA A 205 13.45 -6.68 12.18
CA ALA A 205 12.63 -6.58 13.39
C ALA A 205 12.50 -5.10 13.82
N PRO A 206 11.31 -4.65 14.25
CA PRO A 206 11.05 -3.25 14.62
C PRO A 206 11.92 -2.71 15.75
N ASP A 207 12.38 -3.60 16.64
CA ASP A 207 13.24 -3.27 17.79
C ASP A 207 14.75 -3.30 17.45
N GLY A 208 15.10 -3.53 16.18
CA GLY A 208 16.49 -3.62 15.74
C GLY A 208 17.19 -4.93 16.13
N SER A 209 16.47 -5.94 16.61
CA SER A 209 17.03 -7.21 17.08
C SER A 209 17.45 -8.17 15.96
N GLY A 210 17.49 -7.72 14.71
CA GLY A 210 17.94 -8.48 13.55
C GLY A 210 16.78 -8.94 12.64
N PRO A 211 17.02 -9.89 11.74
CA PRO A 211 16.01 -10.34 10.80
C PRO A 211 14.90 -11.15 11.50
N LEU A 212 13.68 -11.01 10.96
CA LEU A 212 12.51 -11.78 11.35
C LEU A 212 12.56 -13.18 10.71
N HIS A 213 12.16 -14.17 11.51
CA HIS A 213 11.93 -15.54 11.07
C HIS A 213 10.47 -15.90 11.22
N LEU A 214 9.88 -16.44 10.14
CA LEU A 214 8.51 -16.93 10.17
C LEU A 214 8.46 -18.28 10.89
N ALA A 215 7.59 -18.41 11.87
CA ALA A 215 7.35 -19.65 12.57
C ALA A 215 5.85 -19.92 12.71
N ARG A 216 5.43 -21.15 12.48
CA ARG A 216 4.10 -21.60 12.84
C ARG A 216 4.09 -21.99 14.30
N GLY A 217 3.15 -21.43 15.06
CA GLY A 217 2.90 -21.78 16.46
C GLY A 217 1.49 -22.33 16.61
N ILE A 218 1.31 -23.17 17.63
CA ILE A 218 -0.03 -23.53 18.11
C ILE A 218 -0.25 -22.70 19.37
N GLU A 219 -1.32 -21.93 19.40
CA GLU A 219 -1.72 -21.20 20.61
C GLU A 219 -2.13 -22.21 21.70
N ILE A 220 -1.40 -22.21 22.81
CA ILE A 220 -1.67 -23.10 23.95
C ILE A 220 -2.31 -22.37 25.13
N GLY A 221 -2.49 -21.06 25.02
CA GLY A 221 -3.13 -20.23 26.04
C GLY A 221 -3.30 -18.80 25.57
N HIS A 222 -4.31 -18.14 26.08
CA HIS A 222 -4.61 -16.74 25.81
C HIS A 222 -4.69 -15.96 27.14
N ILE A 223 -4.02 -14.82 27.22
CA ILE A 223 -4.03 -13.95 28.37
C ILE A 223 -4.59 -12.59 27.90
N PHE A 224 -5.65 -12.12 28.58
CA PHE A 224 -6.23 -10.82 28.31
C PHE A 224 -5.79 -9.79 29.36
N GLU A 225 -5.33 -8.65 28.93
CA GLU A 225 -5.21 -7.48 29.77
C GLU A 225 -6.54 -6.70 29.73
N LEU A 226 -7.35 -6.83 30.77
CA LEU A 226 -8.69 -6.21 30.82
C LEU A 226 -8.66 -4.71 31.11
N GLY A 227 -7.51 -4.13 31.41
CA GLY A 227 -7.37 -2.74 31.81
C GLY A 227 -8.25 -2.39 33.02
N ARG A 228 -8.72 -1.13 33.06
CA ARG A 228 -9.59 -0.63 34.14
C ARG A 228 -11.09 -0.67 33.84
N LYS A 229 -11.48 -1.18 32.66
CA LYS A 229 -12.88 -1.14 32.18
C LYS A 229 -13.87 -1.79 33.15
N TYR A 230 -13.45 -2.86 33.82
CA TYR A 230 -14.32 -3.62 34.73
C TYR A 230 -14.07 -3.27 36.22
N SER A 231 -12.95 -2.64 36.56
CA SER A 231 -12.63 -2.25 37.93
C SER A 231 -13.13 -0.84 38.32
N GLN A 232 -13.63 -0.07 37.35
CA GLN A 232 -14.23 1.25 37.62
C GLN A 232 -15.74 1.18 37.92
N ALA A 233 -16.36 0.01 37.86
CA ALA A 233 -17.78 -0.21 38.14
C ALA A 233 -18.04 -0.81 39.53
N LEU A 234 -17.03 -0.84 40.39
CA LEU A 234 -17.09 -1.15 41.84
C LEU A 234 -16.75 0.16 42.61
#